data_3bc03c86b813c53b457e50c7b16bf4c2
#
_entry.id   3bc03c86b813c53b457e50c7b16bf4c2
#
_cell.length_a   1.000
_cell.length_b   1.000
_cell.length_c   1.000
_cell.angle_alpha   90.00
_cell.angle_beta   90.00
_cell.angle_gamma   90.00
#
_symmetry.space_group_name_H-M   'P 1'
#
loop_
_entity.id
_entity.type
_entity.pdbx_description
1 polymer ?
#
loop_
_entity_poly.entity_id
_entity_poly.type
_entity_poly.pdbx_seq_one_letter_code
_entity_poly.pdbx_strand_id
1 'polypeptide(L)'
;TIETWGIDSRGRAVLTGIARYSSDKIEPNSSLEIDQYATTLLDSLDSSVKDRMMSETPIGIVLSGGLDSSLIANLAKDASDGLSLESPECWTVAGSEDNPDLISSVNVAESLDMKHNIDILEDDIFWKKLPRFCWDGEDLDVTVLFWQPLFQSMSNKVKVGLCGQGADELHGGYSRYGELYRHSRIVENRLNLAKGVDISSLPSGPGQPWVDASFS
;
A
#
# COMPACT_ATOMS: atom_id res chain seq x y z
N THR A 1 -2.08 6.20 16.06
CA THR A 1 -2.00 7.29 17.06
C THR A 1 -1.80 8.63 16.37
N ILE A 2 -2.31 9.69 16.99
CA ILE A 2 -2.01 11.08 16.63
C ILE A 2 -1.08 11.62 17.70
N GLU A 3 0.07 12.12 17.30
CA GLU A 3 1.02 12.78 18.19
C GLU A 3 0.92 14.28 18.02
N THR A 4 0.87 14.99 19.14
CA THR A 4 0.89 16.44 19.15
C THR A 4 2.25 16.90 19.68
N TRP A 5 2.96 17.69 18.89
CA TRP A 5 4.27 18.20 19.23
C TRP A 5 4.19 19.71 19.43
N GLY A 6 4.86 20.19 20.46
CA GLY A 6 5.05 21.62 20.75
C GLY A 6 6.51 22.00 20.70
N ILE A 7 6.78 23.30 20.87
CA ILE A 7 8.14 23.80 20.99
C ILE A 7 8.36 24.32 22.42
N ASP A 8 9.40 23.84 23.10
CA ASP A 8 9.75 24.31 24.44
C ASP A 8 10.41 25.72 24.42
N SER A 9 10.63 26.29 25.59
CA SER A 9 11.26 27.61 25.74
C SER A 9 12.68 27.70 25.19
N ARG A 10 13.31 26.55 24.86
CA ARG A 10 14.65 26.46 24.28
C ARG A 10 14.59 26.16 22.75
N GLY A 11 13.40 26.20 22.14
CA GLY A 11 13.21 25.95 20.71
C GLY A 11 13.28 24.46 20.31
N ARG A 12 13.15 23.51 21.24
CA ARG A 12 13.22 22.07 20.95
C ARG A 12 11.82 21.51 20.82
N ALA A 13 11.63 20.59 19.86
CA ALA A 13 10.40 19.82 19.74
C ALA A 13 10.20 18.93 20.97
N VAL A 14 9.01 18.99 21.56
CA VAL A 14 8.60 18.15 22.68
C VAL A 14 7.23 17.56 22.40
N LEU A 15 7.08 16.28 22.70
CA LEU A 15 5.81 15.59 22.58
C LEU A 15 4.87 16.10 23.69
N THR A 16 3.76 16.72 23.30
CA THR A 16 2.78 17.32 24.23
C THR A 16 1.52 16.47 24.39
N GLY A 17 1.28 15.52 23.50
CA GLY A 17 0.13 14.63 23.61
C GLY A 17 0.20 13.46 22.65
N ILE A 18 -0.44 12.36 23.04
CA ILE A 18 -0.68 11.19 22.19
C ILE A 18 -2.16 10.84 22.30
N ALA A 19 -2.85 10.76 21.17
CA ALA A 19 -4.22 10.30 21.10
C ALA A 19 -4.34 9.08 20.18
N ARG A 20 -5.17 8.12 20.53
CA ARG A 20 -5.55 7.05 19.61
C ARG A 20 -6.77 7.52 18.82
N TYR A 21 -6.68 7.46 17.49
CA TYR A 21 -7.79 7.79 16.60
C TYR A 21 -8.68 6.57 16.27
N SER A 22 -8.21 5.37 16.60
CA SER A 22 -9.01 4.15 16.53
C SER A 22 -8.87 3.41 17.83
N SER A 23 -9.99 3.24 18.53
CA SER A 23 -10.07 2.52 19.82
C SER A 23 -10.72 1.15 19.68
N ASP A 24 -11.37 0.89 18.56
CA ASP A 24 -12.18 -0.32 18.44
C ASP A 24 -11.29 -1.49 18.07
N LYS A 25 -11.21 -2.45 18.99
CA LYS A 25 -10.73 -3.78 18.64
C LYS A 25 -11.79 -4.40 17.74
N ILE A 26 -11.40 -4.69 16.52
CA ILE A 26 -12.22 -5.51 15.63
C ILE A 26 -12.25 -6.91 16.24
N GLU A 27 -13.38 -7.29 16.82
CA GLU A 27 -13.56 -8.67 17.28
C GLU A 27 -13.82 -9.55 16.05
N PRO A 28 -13.08 -10.66 15.89
CA PRO A 28 -13.27 -11.56 14.78
C PRO A 28 -14.71 -12.09 14.77
N ASN A 29 -15.44 -11.89 13.70
CA ASN A 29 -16.73 -12.51 13.49
C ASN A 29 -16.60 -13.83 12.75
N SER A 30 -16.43 -14.92 13.49
CA SER A 30 -16.27 -16.26 12.93
C SER A 30 -17.58 -16.90 12.43
N SER A 31 -18.72 -16.21 12.55
CA SER A 31 -20.02 -16.72 12.14
C SER A 31 -20.41 -16.35 10.71
N LEU A 32 -19.65 -15.49 10.01
CA LEU A 32 -19.92 -15.15 8.62
C LEU A 32 -19.44 -16.26 7.70
N GLU A 33 -20.32 -16.70 6.80
CA GLU A 33 -19.94 -17.54 5.67
C GLU A 33 -19.08 -16.71 4.68
N ILE A 34 -18.18 -17.39 3.96
CA ILE A 34 -17.22 -16.73 3.03
C ILE A 34 -17.95 -15.87 2.00
N ASP A 35 -19.04 -16.36 1.43
CA ASP A 35 -19.81 -15.64 0.40
C ASP A 35 -20.47 -14.38 0.96
N GLN A 36 -20.94 -14.43 2.22
CA GLN A 36 -21.51 -13.25 2.89
C GLN A 36 -20.41 -12.22 3.19
N TYR A 37 -19.25 -12.69 3.61
CA TYR A 37 -18.09 -11.81 3.83
C TYR A 37 -17.66 -11.14 2.52
N ALA A 38 -17.52 -11.90 1.43
CA ALA A 38 -17.12 -11.39 0.12
C ALA A 38 -18.10 -10.33 -0.40
N THR A 39 -19.42 -10.58 -0.27
CA THR A 39 -20.46 -9.63 -0.68
C THR A 39 -20.37 -8.35 0.13
N THR A 40 -20.29 -8.46 1.46
CA THR A 40 -20.21 -7.30 2.35
C THR A 40 -18.95 -6.46 2.09
N LEU A 41 -17.83 -7.13 1.82
CA LEU A 41 -16.57 -6.48 1.48
C LEU A 41 -16.68 -5.72 0.16
N LEU A 42 -17.25 -6.36 -0.87
CA LEU A 42 -17.43 -5.74 -2.18
C LEU A 42 -18.35 -4.51 -2.11
N ASP A 43 -19.48 -4.60 -1.40
CA ASP A 43 -20.41 -3.48 -1.20
C ASP A 43 -19.73 -2.31 -0.47
N SER A 44 -18.92 -2.62 0.55
CA SER A 44 -18.17 -1.61 1.30
C SER A 44 -17.10 -0.94 0.44
N LEU A 45 -16.42 -1.72 -0.38
CA LEU A 45 -15.38 -1.21 -1.28
C LEU A 45 -16.00 -0.35 -2.40
N ASP A 46 -17.09 -0.80 -2.99
CA ASP A 46 -17.86 -0.06 -4.01
C ASP A 46 -18.30 1.30 -3.47
N SER A 47 -18.92 1.33 -2.29
CA SER A 47 -19.29 2.57 -1.61
C SER A 47 -18.08 3.48 -1.37
N SER A 48 -16.97 2.90 -0.90
CA SER A 48 -15.74 3.65 -0.62
C SER A 48 -15.11 4.25 -1.88
N VAL A 49 -15.15 3.54 -3.00
CA VAL A 49 -14.68 4.05 -4.29
C VAL A 49 -15.60 5.15 -4.79
N LYS A 50 -16.92 4.97 -4.75
CA LYS A 50 -17.92 5.99 -5.14
C LYS A 50 -17.74 7.29 -4.36
N ASP A 51 -17.51 7.22 -3.05
CA ASP A 51 -17.27 8.39 -2.21
C ASP A 51 -16.02 9.17 -2.66
N ARG A 52 -15.01 8.47 -3.17
CA ARG A 52 -13.76 9.08 -3.64
C ARG A 52 -13.84 9.60 -5.07
N MET A 53 -14.81 9.12 -5.84
CA MET A 53 -15.08 9.63 -7.19
C MET A 53 -15.74 11.02 -7.19
N MET A 54 -16.27 11.48 -6.07
CA MET A 54 -16.82 12.84 -5.91
C MET A 54 -15.68 13.86 -5.76
N SER A 55 -14.88 14.02 -6.80
CA SER A 55 -13.74 14.94 -6.83
C SER A 55 -13.98 16.04 -7.88
N GLU A 56 -13.60 17.28 -7.55
CA GLU A 56 -13.58 18.39 -8.51
C GLU A 56 -12.35 18.33 -9.45
N THR A 57 -11.43 17.42 -9.19
CA THR A 57 -10.22 17.24 -10.00
C THR A 57 -10.21 15.84 -10.65
N PRO A 58 -9.57 15.71 -11.82
CA PRO A 58 -9.42 14.41 -12.46
C PRO A 58 -8.75 13.39 -11.52
N ILE A 59 -9.28 12.16 -11.55
CA ILE A 59 -8.80 11.02 -10.77
C ILE A 59 -8.06 10.07 -11.70
N GLY A 60 -6.94 9.53 -11.23
CA GLY A 60 -6.19 8.50 -11.91
C GLY A 60 -6.21 7.18 -11.14
N ILE A 61 -5.97 6.09 -11.84
CA ILE A 61 -5.86 4.74 -11.27
C ILE A 61 -4.42 4.25 -11.42
N VAL A 62 -3.82 3.84 -10.32
CA VAL A 62 -2.56 3.08 -10.34
C VAL A 62 -2.88 1.63 -10.64
N LEU A 63 -2.50 1.18 -11.84
CA LEU A 63 -2.88 -0.13 -12.36
C LEU A 63 -1.66 -1.02 -12.55
N SER A 64 -1.55 -2.11 -11.79
CA SER A 64 -0.52 -3.13 -11.96
C SER A 64 -1.00 -4.36 -12.75
N GLY A 65 -2.32 -4.46 -12.99
CA GLY A 65 -2.94 -5.65 -13.58
C GLY A 65 -3.12 -6.81 -12.60
N GLY A 66 -2.68 -6.68 -11.34
CA GLY A 66 -3.02 -7.59 -10.25
C GLY A 66 -4.47 -7.46 -9.82
N LEU A 67 -4.97 -8.43 -9.04
CA LEU A 67 -6.37 -8.52 -8.61
C LEU A 67 -6.87 -7.20 -7.99
N ASP A 68 -6.14 -6.67 -7.02
CA ASP A 68 -6.58 -5.54 -6.21
C ASP A 68 -6.68 -4.25 -7.02
N SER A 69 -5.64 -3.94 -7.80
CA SER A 69 -5.65 -2.75 -8.67
C SER A 69 -6.69 -2.86 -9.78
N SER A 70 -6.92 -4.06 -10.31
CA SER A 70 -7.94 -4.31 -11.33
C SER A 70 -9.36 -4.15 -10.78
N LEU A 71 -9.58 -4.60 -9.55
CA LEU A 71 -10.86 -4.41 -8.86
C LEU A 71 -11.15 -2.93 -8.62
N ILE A 72 -10.16 -2.16 -8.15
CA ILE A 72 -10.30 -0.71 -7.97
C ILE A 72 -10.59 -0.02 -9.31
N ALA A 73 -9.90 -0.41 -10.40
CA ALA A 73 -10.14 0.15 -11.73
C ALA A 73 -11.57 -0.11 -12.20
N ASN A 74 -12.06 -1.35 -12.05
CA ASN A 74 -13.43 -1.72 -12.41
C ASN A 74 -14.47 -0.92 -11.61
N LEU A 75 -14.35 -0.88 -10.30
CA LEU A 75 -15.28 -0.13 -9.44
C LEU A 75 -15.26 1.37 -9.74
N ALA A 76 -14.10 1.94 -10.03
CA ALA A 76 -13.98 3.35 -10.41
C ALA A 76 -14.62 3.63 -11.77
N LYS A 77 -14.48 2.72 -12.72
CA LYS A 77 -15.15 2.80 -14.02
C LYS A 77 -16.66 2.74 -13.87
N ASP A 78 -17.18 1.75 -13.14
CA ASP A 78 -18.61 1.60 -12.87
C ASP A 78 -19.18 2.84 -12.15
N ALA A 79 -18.45 3.36 -11.17
CA ALA A 79 -18.83 4.57 -10.46
C ALA A 79 -18.87 5.81 -11.37
N SER A 80 -17.88 5.97 -12.26
CA SER A 80 -17.86 7.10 -13.20
C SER A 80 -19.03 7.05 -14.19
N ASP A 81 -19.34 5.85 -14.71
CA ASP A 81 -20.46 5.65 -15.61
C ASP A 81 -21.80 5.92 -14.92
N GLY A 82 -21.97 5.42 -13.69
CA GLY A 82 -23.17 5.63 -12.88
C GLY A 82 -23.41 7.09 -12.48
N LEU A 83 -22.34 7.85 -12.31
CA LEU A 83 -22.38 9.28 -11.95
C LEU A 83 -22.32 10.20 -13.18
N SER A 84 -22.20 9.66 -14.38
CA SER A 84 -21.99 10.40 -15.63
C SER A 84 -20.76 11.32 -15.58
N LEU A 85 -19.70 10.84 -14.95
CA LEU A 85 -18.40 11.49 -14.89
C LEU A 85 -17.50 11.01 -16.03
N GLU A 86 -16.44 11.78 -16.30
CA GLU A 86 -15.37 11.31 -17.19
C GLU A 86 -14.70 10.07 -16.60
N SER A 87 -14.46 9.05 -17.43
CA SER A 87 -13.78 7.82 -17.02
C SER A 87 -12.35 8.15 -16.54
N PRO A 88 -11.93 7.64 -15.37
CA PRO A 88 -10.58 7.85 -14.90
C PRO A 88 -9.57 7.20 -15.86
N GLU A 89 -8.40 7.82 -15.99
CA GLU A 89 -7.29 7.23 -16.74
C GLU A 89 -6.47 6.28 -15.84
N CYS A 90 -5.85 5.27 -16.43
CA CYS A 90 -4.94 4.35 -15.76
C CYS A 90 -3.48 4.72 -15.98
N TRP A 91 -2.61 4.41 -15.01
CA TRP A 91 -1.17 4.58 -15.08
C TRP A 91 -0.44 3.33 -14.63
N THR A 92 0.57 2.96 -15.41
CA THR A 92 1.48 1.86 -15.11
C THR A 92 2.92 2.29 -15.40
N VAL A 93 3.82 1.88 -14.52
CA VAL A 93 5.27 2.00 -14.71
C VAL A 93 5.85 0.59 -14.80
N ALA A 94 6.75 0.35 -15.73
CA ALA A 94 7.44 -0.94 -15.89
C ALA A 94 8.90 -0.74 -16.26
N GLY A 95 9.73 -1.74 -15.97
CA GLY A 95 11.16 -1.74 -16.38
C GLY A 95 11.38 -2.19 -17.81
N SER A 96 10.39 -2.87 -18.43
CA SER A 96 10.48 -3.36 -19.82
C SER A 96 9.09 -3.62 -20.39
N GLU A 97 9.01 -3.73 -21.70
CA GLU A 97 7.73 -4.03 -22.40
C GLU A 97 7.23 -5.45 -22.17
N ASP A 98 8.11 -6.38 -21.84
CA ASP A 98 7.79 -7.78 -21.56
C ASP A 98 7.47 -8.04 -20.06
N ASN A 99 7.39 -7.00 -19.26
CA ASN A 99 7.02 -7.11 -17.86
C ASN A 99 5.61 -7.70 -17.71
N PRO A 100 5.43 -8.81 -16.95
CA PRO A 100 4.12 -9.46 -16.80
C PRO A 100 3.02 -8.56 -16.22
N ASP A 101 3.36 -7.68 -15.28
CA ASP A 101 2.40 -6.75 -14.69
C ASP A 101 1.95 -5.69 -15.71
N LEU A 102 2.86 -5.25 -16.58
CA LEU A 102 2.51 -4.35 -17.67
C LEU A 102 1.55 -5.02 -18.66
N ILE A 103 1.86 -6.24 -19.09
CA ILE A 103 0.98 -6.99 -20.01
C ILE A 103 -0.40 -7.18 -19.39
N SER A 104 -0.47 -7.53 -18.11
CA SER A 104 -1.72 -7.69 -17.38
C SER A 104 -2.49 -6.36 -17.28
N SER A 105 -1.81 -5.26 -16.96
CA SER A 105 -2.44 -3.94 -16.85
C SER A 105 -3.01 -3.44 -18.18
N VAL A 106 -2.33 -3.71 -19.29
CA VAL A 106 -2.84 -3.40 -20.64
C VAL A 106 -4.14 -4.14 -20.89
N ASN A 107 -4.17 -5.46 -20.66
CA ASN A 107 -5.38 -6.27 -20.85
C ASN A 107 -6.55 -5.77 -19.99
N VAL A 108 -6.31 -5.37 -18.75
CA VAL A 108 -7.34 -4.82 -17.85
C VAL A 108 -7.85 -3.49 -18.38
N ALA A 109 -6.96 -2.56 -18.72
CA ALA A 109 -7.35 -1.24 -19.22
C ALA A 109 -8.15 -1.35 -20.53
N GLU A 110 -7.74 -2.21 -21.45
CA GLU A 110 -8.48 -2.49 -22.69
C GLU A 110 -9.85 -3.10 -22.42
N SER A 111 -9.95 -4.06 -21.50
CA SER A 111 -11.22 -4.70 -21.15
C SER A 111 -12.24 -3.74 -20.53
N LEU A 112 -11.76 -2.71 -19.85
CA LEU A 112 -12.59 -1.69 -19.22
C LEU A 112 -12.80 -0.44 -20.10
N ASP A 113 -12.26 -0.43 -21.32
CA ASP A 113 -12.26 0.73 -22.22
C ASP A 113 -11.76 2.02 -21.52
N MET A 114 -10.64 1.88 -20.79
CA MET A 114 -10.00 2.97 -20.06
C MET A 114 -8.70 3.40 -20.73
N LYS A 115 -8.48 4.71 -20.76
CA LYS A 115 -7.22 5.25 -21.28
C LYS A 115 -6.06 4.85 -20.36
N HIS A 116 -4.99 4.33 -20.96
CA HIS A 116 -3.84 3.80 -20.26
C HIS A 116 -2.58 4.60 -20.59
N ASN A 117 -1.96 5.15 -19.57
CA ASN A 117 -0.68 5.84 -19.64
C ASN A 117 0.40 4.89 -19.13
N ILE A 118 1.39 4.62 -19.96
CA ILE A 118 2.45 3.66 -19.69
C ILE A 118 3.79 4.38 -19.74
N ASP A 119 4.60 4.22 -18.69
CA ASP A 119 5.97 4.70 -18.63
C ASP A 119 6.93 3.51 -18.51
N ILE A 120 7.79 3.32 -19.52
CA ILE A 120 8.86 2.34 -19.45
C ILE A 120 10.10 3.03 -18.91
N LEU A 121 10.59 2.54 -17.78
CA LEU A 121 11.79 3.05 -17.13
C LEU A 121 13.01 2.26 -17.59
N GLU A 122 13.87 2.91 -18.35
CA GLU A 122 15.20 2.36 -18.64
C GLU A 122 16.04 2.33 -17.34
N ASP A 123 16.74 1.24 -17.12
CA ASP A 123 17.52 1.01 -15.89
C ASP A 123 18.48 2.15 -15.57
N ASP A 124 19.14 2.71 -16.59
CA ASP A 124 20.12 3.77 -16.40
C ASP A 124 19.45 5.10 -15.97
N ILE A 125 18.22 5.36 -16.43
CA ILE A 125 17.45 6.56 -16.05
C ILE A 125 17.02 6.47 -14.59
N PHE A 126 16.56 5.29 -14.15
CA PHE A 126 16.19 5.06 -12.77
C PHE A 126 17.37 5.35 -11.82
N TRP A 127 18.54 4.74 -12.09
CA TRP A 127 19.73 4.93 -11.26
C TRP A 127 20.25 6.36 -11.26
N LYS A 128 20.18 7.06 -12.38
CA LYS A 128 20.55 8.48 -12.46
C LYS A 128 19.64 9.38 -11.63
N LYS A 129 18.33 9.03 -11.52
CA LYS A 129 17.34 9.80 -10.77
C LYS A 129 17.22 9.35 -9.31
N LEU A 130 17.84 8.25 -8.91
CA LEU A 130 17.71 7.68 -7.56
C LEU A 130 17.95 8.70 -6.43
N PRO A 131 18.98 9.56 -6.46
CA PRO A 131 19.15 10.58 -5.41
C PRO A 131 17.97 11.54 -5.30
N ARG A 132 17.34 11.87 -6.43
CA ARG A 132 16.15 12.73 -6.45
C ARG A 132 14.93 11.99 -5.90
N PHE A 133 14.75 10.73 -6.26
CA PHE A 133 13.67 9.90 -5.74
C PHE A 133 13.78 9.72 -4.22
N CYS A 134 14.99 9.46 -3.71
CA CYS A 134 15.23 9.38 -2.26
C CYS A 134 14.90 10.71 -1.56
N TRP A 135 15.27 11.84 -2.18
CA TRP A 135 14.97 13.16 -1.64
C TRP A 135 13.46 13.43 -1.58
N ASP A 136 12.75 13.15 -2.67
CA ASP A 136 11.31 13.42 -2.77
C ASP A 136 10.47 12.46 -1.92
N GLY A 137 10.91 11.20 -1.78
CA GLY A 137 10.25 10.16 -0.98
C GLY A 137 10.66 10.12 0.48
N GLU A 138 11.77 10.81 0.84
CA GLU A 138 12.38 10.74 2.18
C GLU A 138 12.70 9.29 2.62
N ASP A 139 12.96 8.41 1.65
CA ASP A 139 13.16 6.98 1.87
C ASP A 139 14.30 6.44 0.98
N LEU A 140 14.90 5.34 1.42
CA LEU A 140 15.91 4.58 0.69
C LEU A 140 15.41 3.20 0.25
N ASP A 141 14.17 2.85 0.57
CA ASP A 141 13.59 1.59 0.14
C ASP A 141 13.30 1.63 -1.38
N VAL A 142 14.06 0.86 -2.12
CA VAL A 142 13.92 0.79 -3.59
C VAL A 142 12.54 0.32 -4.05
N THR A 143 11.82 -0.45 -3.23
CA THR A 143 10.46 -0.90 -3.56
C THR A 143 9.47 0.25 -3.56
N VAL A 144 9.67 1.22 -2.67
CA VAL A 144 8.87 2.45 -2.59
C VAL A 144 9.29 3.45 -3.66
N LEU A 145 10.57 3.51 -3.97
CA LEU A 145 11.12 4.49 -4.92
C LEU A 145 10.62 4.27 -6.37
N PHE A 146 10.21 3.07 -6.73
CA PHE A 146 9.56 2.80 -8.02
C PHE A 146 8.24 3.56 -8.22
N TRP A 147 7.59 3.98 -7.15
CA TRP A 147 6.37 4.79 -7.22
C TRP A 147 6.64 6.24 -7.65
N GLN A 148 7.86 6.74 -7.45
CA GLN A 148 8.18 8.14 -7.76
C GLN A 148 8.00 8.49 -9.24
N PRO A 149 8.52 7.72 -10.21
CA PRO A 149 8.27 7.96 -11.63
C PRO A 149 6.79 7.94 -11.99
N LEU A 150 6.04 6.99 -11.42
CA LEU A 150 4.61 6.86 -11.63
C LEU A 150 3.87 8.11 -11.15
N PHE A 151 4.12 8.56 -9.91
CA PHE A 151 3.49 9.75 -9.36
C PHE A 151 3.91 11.01 -10.09
N GLN A 152 5.15 11.09 -10.56
CA GLN A 152 5.61 12.21 -11.39
C GLN A 152 4.82 12.27 -12.70
N SER A 153 4.61 11.15 -13.38
CA SER A 153 3.81 11.05 -14.59
C SER A 153 2.35 11.46 -14.33
N MET A 154 1.73 10.88 -13.30
CA MET A 154 0.37 11.18 -12.91
C MET A 154 0.15 12.65 -12.55
N SER A 155 1.07 13.27 -11.83
CA SER A 155 0.94 14.63 -11.29
C SER A 155 0.72 15.72 -12.33
N ASN A 156 1.09 15.45 -13.59
CA ASN A 156 0.88 16.37 -14.70
C ASN A 156 -0.60 16.43 -15.14
N LYS A 157 -1.40 15.41 -14.82
CA LYS A 157 -2.79 15.32 -15.26
C LYS A 157 -3.78 15.22 -14.11
N VAL A 158 -3.43 14.50 -13.05
CA VAL A 158 -4.34 14.20 -11.93
C VAL A 158 -3.74 14.65 -10.60
N LYS A 159 -4.61 14.90 -9.62
CA LYS A 159 -4.21 15.22 -8.24
C LYS A 159 -4.56 14.12 -7.25
N VAL A 160 -5.40 13.21 -7.67
CA VAL A 160 -5.85 12.06 -6.86
C VAL A 160 -5.55 10.80 -7.64
N GLY A 161 -4.90 9.85 -6.99
CA GLY A 161 -4.65 8.51 -7.52
C GLY A 161 -5.29 7.47 -6.62
N LEU A 162 -6.14 6.60 -7.16
CA LEU A 162 -6.64 5.42 -6.46
C LEU A 162 -5.72 4.24 -6.75
N CYS A 163 -5.49 3.41 -5.75
CA CYS A 163 -4.68 2.19 -5.87
C CYS A 163 -5.24 1.07 -5.01
N GLY A 164 -4.85 -0.17 -5.31
CA GLY A 164 -5.21 -1.36 -4.54
C GLY A 164 -4.33 -1.63 -3.32
N GLN A 165 -3.41 -0.71 -3.00
CA GLN A 165 -2.46 -0.90 -1.90
C GLN A 165 -3.17 -1.05 -0.55
N GLY A 166 -2.71 -2.00 0.27
CA GLY A 166 -3.28 -2.31 1.58
C GLY A 166 -4.24 -3.51 1.57
N ALA A 167 -4.67 -3.99 0.41
CA ALA A 167 -5.58 -5.13 0.32
C ALA A 167 -4.94 -6.42 0.89
N ASP A 168 -3.72 -6.71 0.48
CA ASP A 168 -2.97 -7.88 0.98
C ASP A 168 -2.73 -7.82 2.49
N GLU A 169 -2.44 -6.65 3.03
CA GLU A 169 -2.22 -6.43 4.46
C GLU A 169 -3.49 -6.64 5.28
N LEU A 170 -4.63 -6.22 4.75
CA LEU A 170 -5.92 -6.31 5.44
C LEU A 170 -6.57 -7.68 5.31
N HIS A 171 -6.37 -8.35 4.17
CA HIS A 171 -7.05 -9.61 3.84
C HIS A 171 -6.12 -10.83 3.79
N GLY A 172 -4.84 -10.65 4.14
CA GLY A 172 -3.88 -11.76 4.19
C GLY A 172 -3.52 -12.32 2.82
N GLY A 173 -3.48 -11.49 1.78
CA GLY A 173 -3.26 -11.90 0.39
C GLY A 173 -1.84 -12.38 0.09
N TYR A 174 -0.83 -11.91 0.82
CA TYR A 174 0.55 -12.35 0.60
C TYR A 174 0.75 -13.83 0.93
N SER A 175 1.39 -14.56 0.04
CA SER A 175 1.72 -15.99 0.25
C SER A 175 2.50 -16.24 1.55
N ARG A 176 3.32 -15.27 1.98
CA ARG A 176 4.06 -15.31 3.25
C ARG A 176 3.17 -15.41 4.49
N TYR A 177 1.92 -14.96 4.42
CA TYR A 177 1.00 -15.02 5.55
C TYR A 177 0.52 -16.45 5.87
N GLY A 178 0.57 -17.38 4.91
CA GLY A 178 0.34 -18.79 5.18
C GLY A 178 1.30 -19.38 6.21
N GLU A 179 2.48 -18.80 6.37
CA GLU A 179 3.50 -19.21 7.34
C GLU A 179 3.41 -18.48 8.69
N LEU A 180 2.50 -17.49 8.86
CA LEU A 180 2.43 -16.68 10.08
C LEU A 180 2.24 -17.52 11.34
N TYR A 181 1.42 -18.57 11.28
CA TYR A 181 1.23 -19.47 12.44
C TYR A 181 2.53 -20.14 12.85
N ARG A 182 3.30 -20.63 11.88
CA ARG A 182 4.61 -21.23 12.13
C ARG A 182 5.59 -20.19 12.68
N HIS A 183 5.59 -18.99 12.12
CA HIS A 183 6.42 -17.88 12.55
C HIS A 183 6.08 -17.44 13.98
N SER A 184 4.80 -17.27 14.30
CA SER A 184 4.33 -16.94 15.65
C SER A 184 4.81 -17.94 16.68
N ARG A 185 4.76 -19.27 16.38
CA ARG A 185 5.29 -20.30 17.26
C ARG A 185 6.80 -20.21 17.46
N ILE A 186 7.54 -19.86 16.42
CA ILE A 186 8.99 -19.67 16.51
C ILE A 186 9.30 -18.47 17.42
N VAL A 187 8.62 -17.36 17.22
CA VAL A 187 8.78 -16.15 18.05
C VAL A 187 8.41 -16.43 19.50
N GLU A 188 7.26 -17.08 19.74
CA GLU A 188 6.82 -17.45 21.09
C GLU A 188 7.82 -18.36 21.80
N ASN A 189 8.34 -19.37 21.10
CA ASN A 189 9.38 -20.25 21.65
C ASN A 189 10.65 -19.48 21.98
N ARG A 190 11.10 -18.56 21.12
CA ARG A 190 12.28 -17.72 21.36
C ARG A 190 12.08 -16.79 22.55
N LEU A 191 10.91 -16.14 22.65
CA LEU A 191 10.55 -15.30 23.79
C LEU A 191 10.50 -16.11 25.10
N ASN A 192 9.99 -17.34 25.06
CA ASN A 192 9.96 -18.22 26.23
C ASN A 192 11.36 -18.64 26.67
N LEU A 193 12.26 -18.91 25.71
CA LEU A 193 13.67 -19.19 26.01
C LEU A 193 14.41 -17.97 26.56
N ALA A 194 14.02 -16.77 26.18
CA ALA A 194 14.60 -15.52 26.66
C ALA A 194 14.04 -15.05 28.02
N LYS A 195 13.05 -15.74 28.59
CA LYS A 195 12.52 -15.43 29.92
C LYS A 195 13.61 -15.52 30.97
N GLY A 196 13.88 -14.39 31.63
CA GLY A 196 14.93 -14.28 32.63
C GLY A 196 16.31 -13.85 32.10
N VAL A 197 16.43 -13.65 30.79
CA VAL A 197 17.63 -13.08 30.18
C VAL A 197 17.46 -11.55 30.13
N ASP A 198 18.48 -10.83 30.62
CA ASP A 198 18.53 -9.38 30.44
C ASP A 198 18.81 -9.06 28.95
N ILE A 199 17.79 -8.66 28.23
CA ILE A 199 17.88 -8.35 26.82
C ILE A 199 18.86 -7.21 26.54
N SER A 200 19.03 -6.29 27.48
CA SER A 200 19.96 -5.18 27.33
C SER A 200 21.44 -5.63 27.32
N SER A 201 21.73 -6.81 27.88
CA SER A 201 23.05 -7.41 27.91
C SER A 201 23.40 -8.22 26.65
N LEU A 202 22.44 -8.44 25.76
CA LEU A 202 22.66 -9.24 24.56
C LEU A 202 23.33 -8.42 23.45
N PRO A 203 24.25 -9.03 22.68
CA PRO A 203 24.83 -8.36 21.54
C PRO A 203 23.74 -7.90 20.57
N SER A 204 23.81 -6.67 20.09
CA SER A 204 22.91 -6.14 19.07
C SER A 204 23.60 -6.12 17.71
N GLY A 205 22.87 -6.45 16.67
CA GLY A 205 23.39 -6.38 15.30
C GLY A 205 22.64 -7.31 14.33
N PRO A 206 22.87 -7.14 13.02
CA PRO A 206 22.28 -8.00 12.01
C PRO A 206 22.59 -9.47 12.24
N GLY A 207 21.63 -10.34 11.97
CA GLY A 207 21.77 -11.80 12.14
C GLY A 207 21.63 -12.31 13.56
N GLN A 208 21.28 -11.44 14.52
CA GLN A 208 20.97 -11.90 15.86
C GLN A 208 19.51 -12.36 15.94
N PRO A 209 19.21 -13.53 16.53
CA PRO A 209 17.86 -14.11 16.50
C PRO A 209 16.75 -13.23 17.07
N TRP A 210 17.09 -12.35 18.04
CA TRP A 210 16.14 -11.42 18.63
C TRP A 210 15.95 -10.13 17.82
N VAL A 211 16.89 -9.78 16.93
CA VAL A 211 16.73 -8.67 15.98
C VAL A 211 15.85 -9.13 14.83
N ASP A 212 16.13 -10.31 14.28
CA ASP A 212 15.37 -10.86 13.17
C ASP A 212 13.89 -11.11 13.52
N ALA A 213 13.59 -11.35 14.80
CA ALA A 213 12.23 -11.54 15.28
C ALA A 213 11.41 -10.23 15.39
N SER A 214 12.05 -9.07 15.32
CA SER A 214 11.39 -7.76 15.43
C SER A 214 11.10 -7.10 14.09
N PHE A 215 11.65 -7.64 12.98
CA PHE A 215 11.56 -7.06 11.64
C PHE A 215 10.97 -8.00 10.58
N SER A 216 10.38 -9.12 10.99
CA SER A 216 9.76 -10.08 10.07
C SER A 216 8.28 -10.25 10.31
#